data_053e405ed40bc2e7e8c3c98346876c31
#
_entry.id   053e405ed40bc2e7e8c3c98346876c31
#
_cell.length_a   1.000
_cell.length_b   1.000
_cell.length_c   1.000
_cell.angle_alpha   90.00
_cell.angle_beta   90.00
_cell.angle_gamma   90.00
#
_symmetry.space_group_name_H-M   'P 1'
#
loop_
_entity.id
_entity.type
_entity.pdbx_description
1 polymer ?
#
loop_
_entity_poly.entity_id
_entity_poly.type
_entity_poly.pdbx_seq_one_letter_code
_entity_poly.pdbx_strand_id
1 'polypeptide(L)'
;MKFKKIGLIVLILISIAAILAFLNHYNILAVPAAALLFSRWLAIAGLILFGLKKNTLTSWILISMVVGAEIGHDWPEAGMKLQVLSKVFLKMIKTIVAPLLFATLVYGIAGHSDLKQVGRMGWKSILYFEVVTTIALFIGLAAINISQAGVGIKLPAGAQEELPNVAPQTFNDIILHIFPENIAKSIAEGQVLQVVVFSIIFGIALAMVREDKRQPMLKFTESLSEVMFKFTNIIMYFAPIGVGAAIAYTVGHMGLGILVNLFQLLITLYVALLVFMFGVLLPIGLIVGVPIKKFLQAIAEPVSIAFATTSSEAALPRAMEAMERLGVPRKIVAFVMPTGYSFNLDGTTLYLSLAAIFVAQAAGMPLTFGQQILIVFTLMLTSKGVAGVPRASLVILLGTAASFGMPVWPIFIILGIDELMDMARTSVNVIGNCLATVVIAKWEGEFYPPAELAVADENRIHNLEEVVDEQH
;
A
#
# COMPACT_ATOMS: atom_id res chain seq x y z
N MET A 1 -33.26 -13.33 -2.10
CA MET A 1 -32.59 -14.20 -1.12
C MET A 1 -31.73 -13.31 -0.24
N LYS A 2 -31.79 -13.42 1.12
CA LYS A 2 -31.00 -12.57 2.03
C LYS A 2 -29.51 -12.85 1.82
N PHE A 3 -28.66 -11.82 1.83
CA PHE A 3 -27.21 -11.89 1.61
C PHE A 3 -26.50 -13.00 2.40
N LYS A 4 -26.87 -13.18 3.67
CA LYS A 4 -26.35 -14.27 4.53
C LYS A 4 -26.63 -15.68 3.97
N LYS A 5 -27.76 -15.91 3.28
CA LYS A 5 -28.10 -17.23 2.69
C LYS A 5 -27.21 -17.53 1.48
N ILE A 6 -26.86 -16.52 0.65
CA ILE A 6 -25.95 -16.72 -0.48
C ILE A 6 -24.55 -17.06 0.03
N GLY A 7 -24.05 -16.34 1.03
CA GLY A 7 -22.74 -16.63 1.64
C GLY A 7 -22.66 -18.06 2.20
N LEU A 8 -23.73 -18.53 2.85
CA LEU A 8 -23.80 -19.91 3.37
C LEU A 8 -23.78 -20.96 2.23
N ILE A 9 -24.50 -20.72 1.14
CA ILE A 9 -24.50 -21.61 -0.02
C ILE A 9 -23.10 -21.68 -0.63
N VAL A 10 -22.43 -20.54 -0.81
CA VAL A 10 -21.07 -20.49 -1.34
C VAL A 10 -20.09 -21.25 -0.44
N LEU A 11 -20.20 -21.07 0.88
CA LEU A 11 -19.37 -21.82 1.83
C LEU A 11 -19.57 -23.33 1.70
N ILE A 12 -20.82 -23.77 1.59
CA ILE A 12 -21.16 -25.20 1.40
C ILE A 12 -20.55 -25.73 0.09
N LEU A 13 -20.68 -24.99 -1.03
CA LEU A 13 -20.14 -25.42 -2.32
C LEU A 13 -18.61 -25.52 -2.29
N ILE A 14 -17.92 -24.55 -1.67
CA ILE A 14 -16.48 -24.59 -1.47
C ILE A 14 -16.09 -25.77 -0.60
N SER A 15 -16.81 -26.02 0.50
CA SER A 15 -16.54 -27.15 1.38
C SER A 15 -16.71 -28.48 0.68
N ILE A 16 -17.76 -28.65 -0.15
CA ILE A 16 -17.98 -29.86 -0.94
C ILE A 16 -16.81 -30.05 -1.92
N ALA A 17 -16.42 -29.02 -2.67
CA ALA A 17 -15.31 -29.12 -3.61
C ALA A 17 -13.99 -29.48 -2.91
N ALA A 18 -13.71 -28.86 -1.75
CA ALA A 18 -12.53 -29.16 -0.94
C ALA A 18 -12.52 -30.59 -0.39
N ILE A 19 -13.66 -31.08 0.10
CA ILE A 19 -13.79 -32.44 0.61
C ILE A 19 -13.59 -33.46 -0.52
N LEU A 20 -14.19 -33.26 -1.69
CA LEU A 20 -14.01 -34.14 -2.85
C LEU A 20 -12.55 -34.17 -3.30
N ALA A 21 -11.90 -33.03 -3.37
CA ALA A 21 -10.47 -32.92 -3.71
C ALA A 21 -9.60 -33.65 -2.67
N PHE A 22 -9.88 -33.47 -1.37
CA PHE A 22 -9.17 -34.13 -0.28
C PHE A 22 -9.33 -35.66 -0.32
N LEU A 23 -10.55 -36.17 -0.48
CA LEU A 23 -10.84 -37.59 -0.55
C LEU A 23 -10.14 -38.26 -1.75
N ASN A 24 -10.10 -37.56 -2.90
CA ASN A 24 -9.41 -38.05 -4.09
C ASN A 24 -7.87 -38.00 -3.93
N HIS A 25 -7.34 -36.94 -3.34
CA HIS A 25 -5.89 -36.77 -3.14
C HIS A 25 -5.30 -37.86 -2.23
N TYR A 26 -5.99 -38.22 -1.18
CA TYR A 26 -5.55 -39.27 -0.24
C TYR A 26 -6.02 -40.67 -0.63
N ASN A 27 -6.56 -40.86 -1.84
CA ASN A 27 -7.07 -42.15 -2.36
C ASN A 27 -8.12 -42.82 -1.42
N ILE A 28 -8.86 -42.00 -0.64
CA ILE A 28 -9.96 -42.51 0.21
C ILE A 28 -11.18 -42.83 -0.63
N LEU A 29 -11.43 -42.01 -1.65
CA LEU A 29 -12.51 -42.19 -2.62
C LEU A 29 -12.01 -41.80 -4.01
N ALA A 30 -12.12 -42.69 -4.97
CA ALA A 30 -11.81 -42.37 -6.37
C ALA A 30 -12.93 -41.50 -6.95
N VAL A 31 -12.66 -40.21 -7.09
CA VAL A 31 -13.63 -39.24 -7.65
C VAL A 31 -13.27 -39.01 -9.12
N PRO A 32 -14.22 -39.18 -10.08
CA PRO A 32 -13.98 -38.88 -11.47
C PRO A 32 -13.47 -37.46 -11.70
N ALA A 33 -12.50 -37.25 -12.57
CA ALA A 33 -11.92 -35.93 -12.86
C ALA A 33 -12.99 -34.90 -13.29
N ALA A 34 -13.99 -35.34 -14.06
CA ALA A 34 -15.13 -34.47 -14.42
C ALA A 34 -15.95 -34.00 -13.23
N ALA A 35 -16.13 -34.84 -12.17
CA ALA A 35 -16.85 -34.45 -10.97
C ALA A 35 -16.05 -33.45 -10.12
N LEU A 36 -14.73 -33.63 -10.04
CA LEU A 36 -13.83 -32.65 -9.38
C LEU A 36 -13.88 -31.30 -10.10
N LEU A 37 -13.72 -31.31 -11.43
CA LEU A 37 -13.81 -30.08 -12.24
C LEU A 37 -15.18 -29.40 -12.05
N PHE A 38 -16.27 -30.15 -12.18
CA PHE A 38 -17.62 -29.61 -12.02
C PHE A 38 -17.84 -29.01 -10.64
N SER A 39 -17.42 -29.67 -9.57
CA SER A 39 -17.58 -29.18 -8.20
C SER A 39 -16.83 -27.87 -7.95
N ARG A 40 -15.61 -27.72 -8.49
CA ARG A 40 -14.79 -26.49 -8.40
C ARG A 40 -15.45 -25.33 -9.14
N TRP A 41 -15.86 -25.55 -10.41
CA TRP A 41 -16.53 -24.52 -11.20
C TRP A 41 -17.92 -24.16 -10.67
N LEU A 42 -18.62 -25.09 -10.03
CA LEU A 42 -19.88 -24.79 -9.34
C LEU A 42 -19.65 -23.88 -8.11
N ALA A 43 -18.58 -24.12 -7.35
CA ALA A 43 -18.18 -23.25 -6.25
C ALA A 43 -17.81 -21.84 -6.75
N ILE A 44 -17.08 -21.74 -7.87
CA ILE A 44 -16.77 -20.47 -8.52
C ILE A 44 -18.02 -19.74 -9.01
N ALA A 45 -18.96 -20.43 -9.62
CA ALA A 45 -20.25 -19.85 -10.00
C ALA A 45 -20.98 -19.26 -8.78
N GLY A 46 -20.95 -19.97 -7.65
CA GLY A 46 -21.45 -19.46 -6.37
C GLY A 46 -20.74 -18.18 -5.92
N LEU A 47 -19.39 -18.12 -6.01
CA LEU A 47 -18.60 -16.93 -5.71
C LEU A 47 -18.96 -15.75 -6.62
N ILE A 48 -19.16 -15.99 -7.93
CA ILE A 48 -19.59 -14.95 -8.88
C ILE A 48 -20.97 -14.41 -8.49
N LEU A 49 -21.94 -15.28 -8.15
CA LEU A 49 -23.26 -14.84 -7.68
C LEU A 49 -23.18 -14.01 -6.38
N PHE A 50 -22.26 -14.38 -5.48
CA PHE A 50 -21.98 -13.58 -4.29
C PHE A 50 -21.39 -12.21 -4.66
N GLY A 51 -20.43 -12.17 -5.59
CA GLY A 51 -19.83 -10.95 -6.11
C GLY A 51 -20.84 -10.00 -6.75
N LEU A 52 -21.76 -10.52 -7.54
CA LEU A 52 -22.87 -9.75 -8.16
C LEU A 52 -23.77 -9.10 -7.10
N LYS A 53 -23.93 -9.72 -5.92
CA LYS A 53 -24.73 -9.14 -4.82
C LYS A 53 -23.95 -8.16 -3.96
N LYS A 54 -22.68 -8.42 -3.71
CA LYS A 54 -21.81 -7.55 -2.90
C LYS A 54 -21.32 -6.31 -3.69
N ASN A 55 -21.07 -6.50 -4.98
CA ASN A 55 -20.72 -5.50 -6.00
C ASN A 55 -19.65 -4.49 -5.55
N THR A 56 -18.58 -4.98 -4.92
CA THR A 56 -17.39 -4.17 -4.57
C THR A 56 -16.20 -4.57 -5.42
N LEU A 57 -15.33 -3.61 -5.75
CA LEU A 57 -14.13 -3.85 -6.55
C LEU A 57 -13.25 -4.94 -5.93
N THR A 58 -12.97 -4.84 -4.62
CA THR A 58 -12.20 -5.85 -3.86
C THR A 58 -12.80 -7.26 -3.99
N SER A 59 -14.14 -7.38 -3.89
CA SER A 59 -14.78 -8.71 -4.07
C SER A 59 -14.53 -9.27 -5.46
N TRP A 60 -14.62 -8.44 -6.50
CA TRP A 60 -14.36 -8.87 -7.86
C TRP A 60 -12.90 -9.24 -8.09
N ILE A 61 -11.95 -8.52 -7.47
CA ILE A 61 -10.52 -8.86 -7.53
C ILE A 61 -10.27 -10.23 -6.87
N LEU A 62 -10.79 -10.45 -5.64
CA LEU A 62 -10.62 -11.73 -4.95
C LEU A 62 -11.27 -12.90 -5.72
N ILE A 63 -12.44 -12.71 -6.30
CA ILE A 63 -13.10 -13.72 -7.13
C ILE A 63 -12.27 -14.00 -8.38
N SER A 64 -11.75 -12.96 -9.03
CA SER A 64 -10.94 -13.11 -10.24
C SER A 64 -9.60 -13.83 -9.98
N MET A 65 -9.03 -13.70 -8.78
CA MET A 65 -7.87 -14.48 -8.35
C MET A 65 -8.17 -15.98 -8.35
N VAL A 66 -9.32 -16.38 -7.77
CA VAL A 66 -9.75 -17.77 -7.73
C VAL A 66 -10.07 -18.29 -9.13
N VAL A 67 -10.81 -17.52 -9.92
CA VAL A 67 -11.10 -17.85 -11.33
C VAL A 67 -9.82 -17.99 -12.14
N GLY A 68 -8.88 -17.07 -11.97
CA GLY A 68 -7.59 -17.10 -12.64
C GLY A 68 -6.76 -18.34 -12.29
N ALA A 69 -6.69 -18.70 -11.00
CA ALA A 69 -5.99 -19.90 -10.56
C ALA A 69 -6.59 -21.16 -11.18
N GLU A 70 -7.90 -21.24 -11.25
CA GLU A 70 -8.61 -22.39 -11.83
C GLU A 70 -8.43 -22.47 -13.35
N ILE A 71 -8.51 -21.33 -14.05
CA ILE A 71 -8.22 -21.28 -15.51
C ILE A 71 -6.79 -21.73 -15.78
N GLY A 72 -5.82 -21.22 -15.02
CA GLY A 72 -4.41 -21.62 -15.18
C GLY A 72 -4.17 -23.10 -14.89
N HIS A 73 -4.91 -23.68 -13.95
CA HIS A 73 -4.82 -25.08 -13.60
C HIS A 73 -5.48 -25.99 -14.63
N ASP A 74 -6.75 -25.73 -14.98
CA ASP A 74 -7.53 -26.61 -15.86
C ASP A 74 -7.18 -26.43 -17.34
N TRP A 75 -6.81 -25.20 -17.74
CA TRP A 75 -6.46 -24.85 -19.13
C TRP A 75 -5.15 -24.03 -19.20
N PRO A 76 -3.97 -24.64 -18.94
CA PRO A 76 -2.69 -23.92 -18.86
C PRO A 76 -2.40 -23.04 -20.08
N GLU A 77 -2.65 -23.56 -21.29
CA GLU A 77 -2.42 -22.82 -22.54
C GLU A 77 -3.29 -21.56 -22.66
N ALA A 78 -4.56 -21.64 -22.21
CA ALA A 78 -5.46 -20.51 -22.19
C ALA A 78 -5.00 -19.49 -21.11
N GLY A 79 -4.61 -20.00 -19.93
CA GLY A 79 -4.05 -19.18 -18.85
C GLY A 79 -2.83 -18.39 -19.31
N MET A 80 -1.89 -19.03 -20.01
CA MET A 80 -0.70 -18.37 -20.54
C MET A 80 -1.03 -17.25 -21.55
N LYS A 81 -2.03 -17.41 -22.40
CA LYS A 81 -2.47 -16.38 -23.37
C LYS A 81 -3.04 -15.14 -22.69
N LEU A 82 -3.54 -15.25 -21.44
CA LEU A 82 -4.06 -14.12 -20.70
C LEU A 82 -2.98 -13.14 -20.20
N GLN A 83 -1.68 -13.48 -20.32
CA GLN A 83 -0.58 -12.59 -19.93
C GLN A 83 -0.71 -11.18 -20.52
N VAL A 84 -1.24 -11.05 -21.75
CA VAL A 84 -1.41 -9.75 -22.39
C VAL A 84 -2.29 -8.80 -21.56
N LEU A 85 -3.34 -9.31 -20.91
CA LEU A 85 -4.25 -8.50 -20.10
C LEU A 85 -3.57 -8.00 -18.83
N SER A 86 -2.76 -8.82 -18.17
CA SER A 86 -1.98 -8.39 -17.01
C SER A 86 -0.89 -7.38 -17.40
N LYS A 87 -0.22 -7.57 -18.55
CA LYS A 87 0.75 -6.59 -19.09
C LYS A 87 0.10 -5.25 -19.42
N VAL A 88 -1.11 -5.25 -20.01
CA VAL A 88 -1.90 -4.03 -20.26
C VAL A 88 -2.21 -3.33 -18.95
N PHE A 89 -2.67 -4.05 -17.94
CA PHE A 89 -2.98 -3.48 -16.63
C PHE A 89 -1.74 -2.82 -16.00
N LEU A 90 -0.58 -3.49 -16.00
CA LEU A 90 0.66 -2.90 -15.49
C LEU A 90 1.13 -1.67 -16.31
N LYS A 91 0.94 -1.67 -17.63
CA LYS A 91 1.21 -0.48 -18.44
C LYS A 91 0.32 0.69 -18.05
N MET A 92 -0.98 0.45 -17.84
CA MET A 92 -1.89 1.48 -17.36
C MET A 92 -1.49 2.01 -15.98
N ILE A 93 -1.07 1.14 -15.04
CA ILE A 93 -0.54 1.57 -13.74
C ILE A 93 0.70 2.45 -13.93
N LYS A 94 1.65 2.07 -14.80
CA LYS A 94 2.86 2.85 -15.06
C LYS A 94 2.58 4.29 -15.50
N THR A 95 1.49 4.54 -16.24
CA THR A 95 1.14 5.88 -16.71
C THR A 95 0.72 6.85 -15.59
N ILE A 96 0.30 6.31 -14.43
CA ILE A 96 -0.12 7.11 -13.29
C ILE A 96 1.08 7.74 -12.56
N VAL A 97 2.22 7.06 -12.56
CA VAL A 97 3.37 7.29 -11.67
C VAL A 97 3.84 8.74 -11.64
N ALA A 98 4.39 9.17 -12.75
CA ALA A 98 5.08 10.45 -12.81
C ALA A 98 4.15 11.66 -12.56
N PRO A 99 2.98 11.76 -13.21
CA PRO A 99 2.09 12.90 -12.99
C PRO A 99 1.49 12.91 -11.58
N LEU A 100 1.19 11.74 -11.00
CA LEU A 100 0.66 11.67 -9.64
C LEU A 100 1.72 12.07 -8.62
N LEU A 101 2.93 11.51 -8.69
CA LEU A 101 4.04 11.85 -7.78
C LEU A 101 4.39 13.33 -7.87
N PHE A 102 4.50 13.86 -9.09
CA PHE A 102 4.76 15.29 -9.27
C PHE A 102 3.68 16.15 -8.60
N ALA A 103 2.42 15.91 -8.92
CA ALA A 103 1.32 16.71 -8.40
C ALA A 103 1.22 16.66 -6.87
N THR A 104 1.27 15.45 -6.28
CA THR A 104 1.12 15.27 -4.82
C THR A 104 2.30 15.80 -4.04
N LEU A 105 3.54 15.56 -4.50
CA LEU A 105 4.74 16.07 -3.83
C LEU A 105 4.84 17.59 -3.89
N VAL A 106 4.63 18.19 -5.07
CA VAL A 106 4.70 19.64 -5.24
C VAL A 106 3.62 20.33 -4.42
N TYR A 107 2.38 19.84 -4.47
CA TYR A 107 1.29 20.38 -3.67
C TYR A 107 1.56 20.21 -2.16
N GLY A 108 2.00 19.02 -1.74
CA GLY A 108 2.33 18.73 -0.34
C GLY A 108 3.45 19.61 0.23
N ILE A 109 4.45 19.97 -0.57
CA ILE A 109 5.58 20.80 -0.13
C ILE A 109 5.22 22.29 -0.16
N ALA A 110 4.62 22.77 -1.27
CA ALA A 110 4.40 24.19 -1.50
C ALA A 110 3.04 24.73 -1.02
N GLY A 111 2.08 23.85 -0.70
CA GLY A 111 0.70 24.20 -0.35
C GLY A 111 0.49 24.77 1.07
N HIS A 112 1.50 24.73 1.92
CA HIS A 112 1.37 25.19 3.32
C HIS A 112 1.68 26.70 3.44
N SER A 113 0.69 27.48 3.89
CA SER A 113 0.74 28.96 3.88
C SER A 113 1.38 29.58 5.13
N ASP A 114 1.52 28.87 6.26
CA ASP A 114 2.07 29.42 7.50
C ASP A 114 3.37 28.74 7.93
N LEU A 115 4.49 29.26 7.41
CA LEU A 115 5.83 28.71 7.58
C LEU A 115 6.34 28.68 9.02
N LYS A 116 5.80 29.46 9.95
CA LYS A 116 6.29 29.49 11.35
C LYS A 116 5.61 28.45 12.24
N GLN A 117 4.29 28.31 12.17
CA GLN A 117 3.55 27.31 12.97
C GLN A 117 3.68 25.91 12.34
N VAL A 118 3.61 25.84 11.00
CA VAL A 118 3.89 24.66 10.19
C VAL A 118 5.34 24.19 10.32
N GLY A 119 6.30 25.10 10.48
CA GLY A 119 7.71 24.77 10.61
C GLY A 119 8.02 23.85 11.80
N ARG A 120 7.44 24.11 12.98
CA ARG A 120 7.70 23.30 14.17
C ARG A 120 6.97 21.95 14.14
N MET A 121 5.68 21.93 13.80
CA MET A 121 4.91 20.69 13.63
C MET A 121 5.43 19.89 12.44
N GLY A 122 5.74 20.58 11.32
CA GLY A 122 6.26 19.96 10.11
C GLY A 122 7.58 19.24 10.35
N TRP A 123 8.54 19.90 11.00
CA TRP A 123 9.81 19.27 11.36
C TRP A 123 9.62 18.03 12.25
N LYS A 124 8.80 18.11 13.30
CA LYS A 124 8.52 17.01 14.21
C LYS A 124 7.83 15.86 13.48
N SER A 125 6.85 16.18 12.62
CA SER A 125 6.15 15.19 11.82
C SER A 125 7.09 14.48 10.83
N ILE A 126 7.91 15.23 10.09
CA ILE A 126 8.88 14.67 9.15
C ILE A 126 9.90 13.78 9.88
N LEU A 127 10.42 14.24 11.02
CA LEU A 127 11.35 13.44 11.83
C LEU A 127 10.70 12.13 12.28
N TYR A 128 9.49 12.19 12.82
CA TYR A 128 8.74 11.01 13.24
C TYR A 128 8.50 10.06 12.06
N PHE A 129 7.98 10.56 10.95
CA PHE A 129 7.70 9.77 9.75
C PHE A 129 8.96 9.09 9.22
N GLU A 130 10.08 9.82 9.16
CA GLU A 130 11.33 9.27 8.64
C GLU A 130 11.88 8.15 9.52
N VAL A 131 11.88 8.35 10.84
CA VAL A 131 12.36 7.34 11.78
C VAL A 131 11.49 6.07 11.71
N VAL A 132 10.17 6.22 11.76
CA VAL A 132 9.25 5.08 11.82
C VAL A 132 9.23 4.31 10.50
N THR A 133 9.18 5.01 9.36
CA THR A 133 9.21 4.35 8.04
C THR A 133 10.58 3.73 7.73
N THR A 134 11.68 4.29 8.22
CA THR A 134 13.01 3.67 8.10
C THR A 134 13.07 2.34 8.88
N ILE A 135 12.55 2.31 10.10
CA ILE A 135 12.46 1.06 10.87
C ILE A 135 11.58 0.04 10.12
N ALA A 136 10.47 0.47 9.53
CA ALA A 136 9.61 -0.40 8.73
C ALA A 136 10.35 -1.02 7.53
N LEU A 137 11.18 -0.24 6.80
CA LEU A 137 12.03 -0.75 5.72
C LEU A 137 12.97 -1.85 6.19
N PHE A 138 13.64 -1.66 7.31
CA PHE A 138 14.57 -2.65 7.86
C PHE A 138 13.86 -3.91 8.36
N ILE A 139 12.65 -3.80 8.93
CA ILE A 139 11.85 -4.96 9.32
C ILE A 139 11.43 -5.75 8.07
N GLY A 140 10.99 -5.08 7.01
CA GLY A 140 10.66 -5.74 5.74
C GLY A 140 11.87 -6.45 5.11
N LEU A 141 13.04 -5.79 5.11
CA LEU A 141 14.30 -6.37 4.66
C LEU A 141 14.68 -7.62 5.48
N ALA A 142 14.60 -7.54 6.80
CA ALA A 142 14.89 -8.68 7.67
C ALA A 142 13.92 -9.84 7.43
N ALA A 143 12.63 -9.55 7.34
CA ALA A 143 11.59 -10.55 7.16
C ALA A 143 11.78 -11.37 5.87
N ILE A 144 12.09 -10.72 4.75
CA ILE A 144 12.30 -11.44 3.48
C ILE A 144 13.61 -12.23 3.45
N ASN A 145 14.66 -11.73 4.09
CA ASN A 145 15.91 -12.47 4.19
C ASN A 145 15.80 -13.69 5.12
N ILE A 146 14.93 -13.65 6.13
CA ILE A 146 14.66 -14.80 7.02
C ILE A 146 13.75 -15.81 6.29
N SER A 147 12.66 -15.36 5.67
CA SER A 147 11.68 -16.25 5.04
C SER A 147 12.15 -16.84 3.72
N GLN A 148 12.99 -16.10 2.97
CA GLN A 148 13.47 -16.46 1.64
C GLN A 148 12.34 -16.89 0.68
N ALA A 149 11.18 -16.22 0.78
CA ALA A 149 9.96 -16.60 0.07
C ALA A 149 10.08 -16.58 -1.47
N GLY A 150 11.05 -15.83 -2.02
CA GLY A 150 11.34 -15.80 -3.46
C GLY A 150 12.33 -16.85 -3.92
N VAL A 151 13.06 -17.51 -2.99
CA VAL A 151 14.11 -18.47 -3.36
C VAL A 151 13.49 -19.76 -3.89
N GLY A 152 14.11 -20.32 -4.96
CA GLY A 152 13.68 -21.60 -5.53
C GLY A 152 12.51 -21.51 -6.49
N ILE A 153 12.02 -20.32 -6.82
CA ILE A 153 11.04 -20.13 -7.90
C ILE A 153 11.76 -20.40 -9.22
N LYS A 154 11.35 -21.50 -9.91
CA LYS A 154 11.95 -21.88 -11.18
C LYS A 154 11.07 -21.37 -12.32
N LEU A 155 11.66 -20.58 -13.21
CA LEU A 155 11.04 -20.30 -14.50
C LEU A 155 11.05 -21.57 -15.36
N PRO A 156 9.95 -21.90 -16.03
CA PRO A 156 9.94 -22.97 -17.02
C PRO A 156 10.96 -22.73 -18.14
N ALA A 157 11.52 -23.81 -18.68
CA ALA A 157 12.47 -23.74 -19.77
C ALA A 157 11.82 -23.03 -20.98
N GLY A 158 12.44 -21.95 -21.46
CA GLY A 158 11.95 -21.15 -22.59
C GLY A 158 11.34 -19.80 -22.22
N ALA A 159 11.18 -19.50 -20.93
CA ALA A 159 10.72 -18.19 -20.43
C ALA A 159 11.88 -17.30 -19.97
N GLN A 160 13.11 -17.57 -20.40
CA GLN A 160 14.25 -16.71 -20.12
C GLN A 160 14.04 -15.35 -20.83
N GLU A 161 13.43 -14.38 -20.10
CA GLU A 161 13.82 -13.00 -20.33
C GLU A 161 15.32 -12.96 -20.04
N GLU A 162 16.15 -12.60 -21.02
CA GLU A 162 17.57 -12.36 -20.80
C GLU A 162 17.68 -11.42 -19.61
N LEU A 163 18.30 -11.91 -18.52
CA LEU A 163 18.60 -11.06 -17.38
C LEU A 163 19.41 -9.88 -17.94
N PRO A 164 18.96 -8.64 -17.76
CA PRO A 164 19.75 -7.50 -18.22
C PRO A 164 21.14 -7.65 -17.63
N ASN A 165 22.16 -7.60 -18.48
CA ASN A 165 23.55 -7.66 -18.04
C ASN A 165 23.87 -6.33 -17.35
N VAL A 166 23.44 -6.19 -16.10
CA VAL A 166 23.64 -4.99 -15.30
C VAL A 166 25.06 -5.00 -14.79
N ALA A 167 25.89 -4.14 -15.38
CA ALA A 167 27.21 -3.86 -14.83
C ALA A 167 27.06 -3.46 -13.35
N PRO A 168 27.93 -3.93 -12.45
CA PRO A 168 27.87 -3.55 -11.04
C PRO A 168 27.96 -2.02 -10.95
N GLN A 169 26.85 -1.40 -10.50
CA GLN A 169 26.82 0.05 -10.31
C GLN A 169 27.70 0.41 -9.12
N THR A 170 28.57 1.39 -9.31
CA THR A 170 29.34 1.95 -8.21
C THR A 170 28.48 2.91 -7.38
N PHE A 171 28.89 3.18 -6.16
CA PHE A 171 28.21 4.16 -5.29
C PHE A 171 28.09 5.54 -5.98
N ASN A 172 29.10 5.93 -6.75
CA ASN A 172 29.07 7.20 -7.51
C ASN A 172 28.02 7.18 -8.62
N ASP A 173 27.89 6.06 -9.35
CA ASP A 173 26.86 5.92 -10.39
C ASP A 173 25.46 6.08 -9.80
N ILE A 174 25.24 5.56 -8.61
CA ILE A 174 23.97 5.65 -7.91
C ILE A 174 23.66 7.09 -7.50
N ILE A 175 24.63 7.82 -6.92
CA ILE A 175 24.46 9.23 -6.57
C ILE A 175 24.15 10.06 -7.83
N LEU A 176 24.86 9.82 -8.92
CA LEU A 176 24.61 10.51 -10.18
C LEU A 176 23.22 10.17 -10.76
N HIS A 177 22.78 8.91 -10.62
CA HIS A 177 21.44 8.50 -11.08
C HIS A 177 20.27 9.06 -10.24
N ILE A 178 20.53 9.61 -9.06
CA ILE A 178 19.50 10.28 -8.25
C ILE A 178 18.99 11.56 -8.92
N PHE A 179 19.88 12.30 -9.57
CA PHE A 179 19.55 13.60 -10.16
C PHE A 179 19.20 13.47 -11.65
N PRO A 180 18.04 14.01 -12.09
CA PRO A 180 17.66 13.97 -13.50
C PRO A 180 18.49 14.93 -14.34
N GLU A 181 19.02 14.45 -15.44
CA GLU A 181 19.57 15.31 -16.50
C GLU A 181 18.45 16.03 -17.27
N ASN A 182 17.32 15.33 -17.46
CA ASN A 182 16.16 15.83 -18.18
C ASN A 182 14.90 15.16 -17.64
N ILE A 183 13.99 15.93 -17.08
CA ILE A 183 12.78 15.41 -16.46
C ILE A 183 11.86 14.66 -17.45
N ALA A 184 11.78 15.12 -18.70
CA ALA A 184 10.98 14.44 -19.71
C ALA A 184 11.54 13.05 -20.04
N LYS A 185 12.87 12.92 -20.12
CA LYS A 185 13.56 11.64 -20.28
C LYS A 185 13.28 10.73 -19.08
N SER A 186 13.41 11.25 -17.85
CA SER A 186 13.16 10.49 -16.63
C SER A 186 11.72 9.93 -16.57
N ILE A 187 10.74 10.74 -16.99
CA ILE A 187 9.34 10.31 -17.07
C ILE A 187 9.16 9.21 -18.14
N ALA A 188 9.73 9.39 -19.32
CA ALA A 188 9.61 8.45 -20.43
C ALA A 188 10.26 7.08 -20.12
N GLU A 189 11.39 7.09 -19.42
CA GLU A 189 12.12 5.89 -19.00
C GLU A 189 11.60 5.28 -17.70
N GLY A 190 10.65 5.94 -17.01
CA GLY A 190 10.07 5.46 -15.75
C GLY A 190 11.03 5.53 -14.57
N GLN A 191 11.98 6.48 -14.57
CA GLN A 191 12.97 6.73 -13.51
C GLN A 191 12.30 7.44 -12.31
N VAL A 192 11.60 6.67 -11.49
CA VAL A 192 10.75 7.20 -10.40
C VAL A 192 11.53 8.07 -9.43
N LEU A 193 12.73 7.63 -9.02
CA LEU A 193 13.60 8.39 -8.09
C LEU A 193 13.93 9.77 -8.62
N GLN A 194 14.27 9.88 -9.90
CA GLN A 194 14.59 11.16 -10.54
C GLN A 194 13.36 12.08 -10.59
N VAL A 195 12.17 11.52 -10.86
CA VAL A 195 10.91 12.29 -10.83
C VAL A 195 10.62 12.81 -9.41
N VAL A 196 10.85 12.00 -8.38
CA VAL A 196 10.67 12.40 -6.97
C VAL A 196 11.63 13.53 -6.60
N VAL A 197 12.93 13.39 -6.91
CA VAL A 197 13.94 14.43 -6.61
C VAL A 197 13.61 15.74 -7.31
N PHE A 198 13.26 15.66 -8.60
CA PHE A 198 12.79 16.85 -9.33
C PHE A 198 11.58 17.49 -8.64
N SER A 199 10.57 16.70 -8.27
CA SER A 199 9.35 17.19 -7.66
C SER A 199 9.60 17.85 -6.30
N ILE A 200 10.53 17.32 -5.50
CA ILE A 200 10.94 17.92 -4.22
C ILE A 200 11.59 19.27 -4.46
N ILE A 201 12.59 19.35 -5.36
CA ILE A 201 13.30 20.60 -5.67
C ILE A 201 12.32 21.63 -6.26
N PHE A 202 11.43 21.20 -7.15
CA PHE A 202 10.40 22.07 -7.75
C PHE A 202 9.43 22.60 -6.69
N GLY A 203 8.97 21.73 -5.77
CA GLY A 203 8.08 22.12 -4.66
C GLY A 203 8.72 23.12 -3.71
N ILE A 204 10.00 22.93 -3.37
CA ILE A 204 10.77 23.90 -2.54
C ILE A 204 10.90 25.22 -3.30
N ALA A 205 11.29 25.20 -4.56
CA ALA A 205 11.39 26.41 -5.38
C ALA A 205 10.05 27.15 -5.47
N LEU A 206 8.95 26.43 -5.68
CA LEU A 206 7.60 27.00 -5.71
C LEU A 206 7.22 27.65 -4.38
N ALA A 207 7.58 27.03 -3.25
CA ALA A 207 7.34 27.59 -1.92
C ALA A 207 8.08 28.93 -1.69
N MET A 208 9.21 29.15 -2.39
CA MET A 208 9.99 30.38 -2.32
C MET A 208 9.48 31.50 -3.24
N VAL A 209 8.57 31.18 -4.17
CA VAL A 209 7.98 32.16 -5.10
C VAL A 209 6.95 33.01 -4.38
N ARG A 210 6.83 34.30 -4.79
CA ARG A 210 5.81 35.23 -4.26
C ARG A 210 4.40 34.65 -4.41
N GLU A 211 3.53 34.98 -3.47
CA GLU A 211 2.18 34.41 -3.35
C GLU A 211 1.36 34.55 -4.64
N ASP A 212 1.40 35.74 -5.28
CA ASP A 212 0.67 36.03 -6.53
C ASP A 212 1.06 35.10 -7.71
N LYS A 213 2.31 34.63 -7.72
CA LYS A 213 2.84 33.70 -8.74
C LYS A 213 2.79 32.24 -8.31
N ARG A 214 2.82 31.98 -7.01
CA ARG A 214 2.74 30.64 -6.43
C ARG A 214 1.34 30.04 -6.58
N GLN A 215 0.30 30.81 -6.28
CA GLN A 215 -1.08 30.34 -6.23
C GLN A 215 -1.60 29.69 -7.52
N PRO A 216 -1.36 30.23 -8.73
CA PRO A 216 -1.80 29.54 -9.94
C PRO A 216 -1.19 28.16 -10.11
N MET A 217 0.10 27.98 -9.77
CA MET A 217 0.79 26.70 -9.87
C MET A 217 0.33 25.71 -8.80
N LEU A 218 0.06 26.19 -7.57
CA LEU A 218 -0.52 25.36 -6.51
C LEU A 218 -1.90 24.82 -6.91
N LYS A 219 -2.78 25.69 -7.41
CA LYS A 219 -4.10 25.27 -7.90
C LYS A 219 -4.01 24.28 -9.06
N PHE A 220 -3.02 24.47 -9.95
CA PHE A 220 -2.77 23.51 -11.03
C PHE A 220 -2.34 22.14 -10.47
N THR A 221 -1.39 22.09 -9.54
CA THR A 221 -0.90 20.81 -8.99
C THR A 221 -1.96 20.13 -8.12
N GLU A 222 -2.77 20.89 -7.37
CA GLU A 222 -3.94 20.39 -6.65
C GLU A 222 -4.95 19.74 -7.59
N SER A 223 -5.40 20.47 -8.62
CA SER A 223 -6.33 19.98 -9.62
C SER A 223 -5.76 18.78 -10.39
N LEU A 224 -4.46 18.80 -10.71
CA LEU A 224 -3.80 17.67 -11.36
C LEU A 224 -3.82 16.43 -10.48
N SER A 225 -3.57 16.57 -9.16
CA SER A 225 -3.63 15.43 -8.24
C SER A 225 -5.03 14.83 -8.18
N GLU A 226 -6.08 15.65 -8.10
CA GLU A 226 -7.47 15.18 -8.12
C GLU A 226 -7.81 14.44 -9.42
N VAL A 227 -7.40 14.98 -10.57
CA VAL A 227 -7.59 14.33 -11.87
C VAL A 227 -6.87 12.98 -11.88
N MET A 228 -5.63 12.91 -11.38
CA MET A 228 -4.85 11.67 -11.33
C MET A 228 -5.45 10.63 -10.38
N PHE A 229 -6.08 11.04 -9.28
CA PHE A 229 -6.85 10.11 -8.42
C PHE A 229 -8.06 9.54 -9.16
N LYS A 230 -8.82 10.36 -9.89
CA LYS A 230 -9.93 9.87 -10.72
C LYS A 230 -9.45 8.96 -11.85
N PHE A 231 -8.34 9.33 -12.49
CA PHE A 231 -7.71 8.51 -13.52
C PHE A 231 -7.28 7.13 -12.97
N THR A 232 -6.68 7.10 -11.78
CA THR A 232 -6.33 5.86 -11.08
C THR A 232 -7.57 5.02 -10.82
N ASN A 233 -8.65 5.61 -10.32
CA ASN A 233 -9.90 4.89 -10.08
C ASN A 233 -10.47 4.25 -11.36
N ILE A 234 -10.39 4.95 -12.51
CA ILE A 234 -10.80 4.39 -13.82
C ILE A 234 -9.96 3.17 -14.16
N ILE A 235 -8.64 3.26 -14.02
CA ILE A 235 -7.73 2.13 -14.28
C ILE A 235 -8.02 0.95 -13.33
N MET A 236 -8.37 1.23 -12.09
CA MET A 236 -8.66 0.20 -11.08
C MET A 236 -9.92 -0.62 -11.40
N TYR A 237 -10.86 -0.14 -12.22
CA TYR A 237 -11.96 -0.98 -12.73
C TYR A 237 -11.45 -2.14 -13.60
N PHE A 238 -10.26 -2.02 -14.18
CA PHE A 238 -9.64 -3.11 -14.94
C PHE A 238 -8.86 -4.10 -14.03
N ALA A 239 -8.67 -3.77 -12.75
CA ALA A 239 -7.88 -4.60 -11.82
C ALA A 239 -8.38 -6.05 -11.69
N PRO A 240 -9.69 -6.37 -11.59
CA PRO A 240 -10.15 -7.76 -11.56
C PRO A 240 -9.65 -8.57 -12.76
N ILE A 241 -9.72 -7.98 -13.96
CA ILE A 241 -9.25 -8.63 -15.20
C ILE A 241 -7.73 -8.79 -15.16
N GLY A 242 -6.99 -7.74 -14.84
CA GLY A 242 -5.53 -7.75 -14.79
C GLY A 242 -4.96 -8.74 -13.76
N VAL A 243 -5.56 -8.81 -12.59
CA VAL A 243 -5.15 -9.71 -11.49
C VAL A 243 -5.51 -11.16 -11.79
N GLY A 244 -6.76 -11.41 -12.21
CA GLY A 244 -7.18 -12.75 -12.62
C GLY A 244 -6.31 -13.31 -13.75
N ALA A 245 -5.99 -12.47 -14.74
CA ALA A 245 -5.09 -12.82 -15.84
C ALA A 245 -3.64 -13.08 -15.36
N ALA A 246 -3.15 -12.32 -14.38
CA ALA A 246 -1.82 -12.53 -13.81
C ALA A 246 -1.73 -13.89 -13.10
N ILE A 247 -2.72 -14.23 -12.27
CA ILE A 247 -2.77 -15.55 -11.60
C ILE A 247 -2.95 -16.67 -12.61
N ALA A 248 -3.83 -16.52 -13.61
CA ALA A 248 -4.03 -17.54 -14.66
C ALA A 248 -2.73 -17.82 -15.42
N TYR A 249 -2.01 -16.77 -15.80
CA TYR A 249 -0.70 -16.89 -16.43
C TYR A 249 0.30 -17.59 -15.50
N THR A 250 0.40 -17.15 -14.25
CA THR A 250 1.36 -17.67 -13.28
C THR A 250 1.13 -19.15 -13.00
N VAL A 251 -0.12 -19.54 -12.74
CA VAL A 251 -0.47 -20.94 -12.47
C VAL A 251 -0.36 -21.79 -13.74
N GLY A 252 -0.80 -21.27 -14.90
CA GLY A 252 -0.67 -21.97 -16.18
C GLY A 252 0.78 -22.22 -16.59
N HIS A 253 1.68 -21.31 -16.25
CA HIS A 253 3.09 -21.37 -16.59
C HIS A 253 3.95 -22.15 -15.58
N MET A 254 3.67 -21.97 -14.27
CA MET A 254 4.48 -22.52 -13.17
C MET A 254 3.79 -23.64 -12.39
N GLY A 255 2.52 -23.92 -12.69
CA GLY A 255 1.70 -24.87 -11.94
C GLY A 255 1.21 -24.29 -10.58
N LEU A 256 0.40 -25.06 -9.87
CA LEU A 256 -0.15 -24.65 -8.56
C LEU A 256 0.90 -24.49 -7.46
N GLY A 257 2.10 -25.09 -7.63
CA GLY A 257 3.19 -25.01 -6.65
C GLY A 257 3.61 -23.58 -6.34
N ILE A 258 3.50 -22.65 -7.31
CA ILE A 258 3.83 -21.23 -7.11
C ILE A 258 2.95 -20.57 -6.04
N LEU A 259 1.73 -21.03 -5.84
CA LEU A 259 0.83 -20.50 -4.82
C LEU A 259 1.39 -20.69 -3.40
N VAL A 260 2.24 -21.70 -3.19
CA VAL A 260 2.92 -21.92 -1.90
C VAL A 260 3.91 -20.77 -1.63
N ASN A 261 4.72 -20.39 -2.63
CA ASN A 261 5.64 -19.26 -2.51
C ASN A 261 4.90 -17.94 -2.30
N LEU A 262 3.80 -17.75 -3.02
CA LEU A 262 2.94 -16.56 -2.83
C LEU A 262 2.30 -16.52 -1.45
N PHE A 263 1.85 -17.65 -0.95
CA PHE A 263 1.33 -17.78 0.42
C PHE A 263 2.42 -17.51 1.46
N GLN A 264 3.62 -18.04 1.25
CA GLN A 264 4.78 -17.76 2.12
C GLN A 264 5.11 -16.28 2.12
N LEU A 265 5.11 -15.61 0.96
CA LEU A 265 5.31 -14.17 0.85
C LEU A 265 4.22 -13.39 1.61
N LEU A 266 2.95 -13.79 1.45
CA LEU A 266 1.82 -13.18 2.15
C LEU A 266 1.98 -13.31 3.69
N ILE A 267 2.25 -14.51 4.18
CA ILE A 267 2.47 -14.75 5.62
C ILE A 267 3.67 -13.95 6.13
N THR A 268 4.77 -13.90 5.36
CA THR A 268 5.95 -13.10 5.72
C THR A 268 5.58 -11.63 5.91
N LEU A 269 4.79 -11.05 5.00
CA LEU A 269 4.31 -9.68 5.13
C LEU A 269 3.45 -9.50 6.38
N TYR A 270 2.46 -10.36 6.59
CA TYR A 270 1.54 -10.25 7.73
C TYR A 270 2.28 -10.35 9.06
N VAL A 271 3.21 -11.30 9.19
CA VAL A 271 4.07 -11.44 10.38
C VAL A 271 4.94 -10.19 10.57
N ALA A 272 5.57 -9.69 9.51
CA ALA A 272 6.39 -8.49 9.57
C ALA A 272 5.58 -7.25 10.00
N LEU A 273 4.34 -7.10 9.49
CA LEU A 273 3.43 -6.02 9.90
C LEU A 273 3.03 -6.17 11.38
N LEU A 274 2.78 -7.37 11.87
CA LEU A 274 2.52 -7.62 13.30
C LEU A 274 3.74 -7.28 14.15
N VAL A 275 4.94 -7.71 13.74
CA VAL A 275 6.20 -7.33 14.41
C VAL A 275 6.37 -5.82 14.46
N PHE A 276 6.07 -5.12 13.37
CA PHE A 276 6.13 -3.67 13.33
C PHE A 276 5.08 -3.03 14.26
N MET A 277 3.83 -3.50 14.24
CA MET A 277 2.78 -2.95 15.11
C MET A 277 3.10 -3.15 16.59
N PHE A 278 3.51 -4.35 17.00
CA PHE A 278 3.76 -4.66 18.40
C PHE A 278 5.19 -4.29 18.85
N GLY A 279 6.17 -4.33 17.95
CA GLY A 279 7.57 -4.04 18.27
C GLY A 279 7.95 -2.56 18.10
N VAL A 280 7.19 -1.77 17.33
CA VAL A 280 7.50 -0.36 17.05
C VAL A 280 6.35 0.56 17.45
N LEU A 281 5.17 0.41 16.83
CA LEU A 281 4.07 1.35 17.06
C LEU A 281 3.53 1.29 18.49
N LEU A 282 3.33 0.10 19.04
CA LEU A 282 2.85 -0.06 20.42
C LEU A 282 3.85 0.48 21.46
N PRO A 283 5.14 0.17 21.41
CA PRO A 283 6.14 0.78 22.31
C PRO A 283 6.17 2.30 22.19
N ILE A 284 6.14 2.87 20.99
CA ILE A 284 6.05 4.33 20.82
C ILE A 284 4.81 4.88 21.52
N GLY A 285 3.65 4.27 21.32
CA GLY A 285 2.40 4.68 21.97
C GLY A 285 2.49 4.62 23.51
N LEU A 286 3.11 3.57 24.06
CA LEU A 286 3.29 3.40 25.50
C LEU A 286 4.27 4.45 26.07
N ILE A 287 5.42 4.66 25.44
CA ILE A 287 6.44 5.64 25.86
C ILE A 287 5.87 7.04 25.86
N VAL A 288 5.10 7.40 24.84
CA VAL A 288 4.47 8.71 24.72
C VAL A 288 3.23 8.84 25.63
N GLY A 289 2.76 7.73 26.22
CA GLY A 289 1.61 7.72 27.12
C GLY A 289 0.27 7.86 26.40
N VAL A 290 0.14 7.28 25.20
CA VAL A 290 -1.14 7.21 24.47
C VAL A 290 -2.10 6.31 25.24
N PRO A 291 -3.38 6.68 25.43
CA PRO A 291 -4.37 5.82 26.05
C PRO A 291 -4.76 4.67 25.11
N ILE A 292 -3.93 3.62 25.03
CA ILE A 292 -3.98 2.56 24.00
C ILE A 292 -5.38 1.97 23.83
N LYS A 293 -6.10 1.66 24.92
CA LYS A 293 -7.45 1.08 24.82
C LYS A 293 -8.43 2.03 24.11
N LYS A 294 -8.42 3.33 24.48
CA LYS A 294 -9.28 4.35 23.85
C LYS A 294 -8.84 4.59 22.40
N PHE A 295 -7.53 4.62 22.16
CA PHE A 295 -6.96 4.75 20.81
C PHE A 295 -7.43 3.63 19.89
N LEU A 296 -7.29 2.35 20.27
CA LEU A 296 -7.73 1.21 19.48
C LEU A 296 -9.25 1.23 19.22
N GLN A 297 -10.06 1.64 20.21
CA GLN A 297 -11.49 1.81 20.03
C GLN A 297 -11.81 2.91 19.01
N ALA A 298 -11.10 4.04 19.07
CA ALA A 298 -11.31 5.16 18.16
C ALA A 298 -10.96 4.82 16.70
N ILE A 299 -9.86 4.07 16.48
CA ILE A 299 -9.38 3.76 15.14
C ILE A 299 -10.03 2.53 14.52
N ALA A 300 -10.84 1.75 15.25
CA ALA A 300 -11.42 0.49 14.75
C ALA A 300 -12.24 0.68 13.47
N GLU A 301 -13.05 1.75 13.39
CA GLU A 301 -13.86 2.04 12.20
C GLU A 301 -12.97 2.44 11.00
N PRO A 302 -12.09 3.46 11.07
CA PRO A 302 -11.25 3.84 9.94
C PRO A 302 -10.31 2.72 9.48
N VAL A 303 -9.77 1.90 10.39
CA VAL A 303 -8.94 0.75 10.03
C VAL A 303 -9.76 -0.31 9.30
N SER A 304 -11.00 -0.56 9.72
CA SER A 304 -11.91 -1.48 9.01
C SER A 304 -12.24 -0.99 7.60
N ILE A 305 -12.43 0.31 7.43
CA ILE A 305 -12.64 0.92 6.10
C ILE A 305 -11.40 0.73 5.23
N ALA A 306 -10.21 1.05 5.75
CA ALA A 306 -8.95 0.88 5.03
C ALA A 306 -8.71 -0.57 4.61
N PHE A 307 -8.94 -1.52 5.50
CA PHE A 307 -8.84 -2.95 5.22
C PHE A 307 -9.81 -3.40 4.11
N ALA A 308 -11.06 -2.93 4.17
CA ALA A 308 -12.09 -3.35 3.21
C ALA A 308 -11.94 -2.69 1.83
N THR A 309 -11.34 -1.49 1.76
CA THR A 309 -11.26 -0.68 0.53
C THR A 309 -9.87 -0.64 -0.08
N THR A 310 -8.83 -1.11 0.64
CA THR A 310 -7.42 -0.95 0.27
C THR A 310 -7.04 0.52 -0.02
N SER A 311 -7.75 1.48 0.61
CA SER A 311 -7.56 2.91 0.41
C SER A 311 -7.46 3.65 1.74
N SER A 312 -6.32 4.23 2.02
CA SER A 312 -6.14 5.11 3.18
C SER A 312 -6.98 6.38 3.04
N GLU A 313 -7.14 6.88 1.81
CA GLU A 313 -7.95 8.08 1.54
C GLU A 313 -9.43 7.88 1.87
N ALA A 314 -9.99 6.69 1.57
CA ALA A 314 -11.36 6.37 1.93
C ALA A 314 -11.58 6.38 3.45
N ALA A 315 -10.55 6.06 4.23
CA ALA A 315 -10.57 6.06 5.68
C ALA A 315 -10.30 7.45 6.30
N LEU A 316 -9.68 8.38 5.54
CA LEU A 316 -9.19 9.66 6.05
C LEU A 316 -10.24 10.48 6.82
N PRO A 317 -11.46 10.73 6.31
CA PRO A 317 -12.42 11.55 7.04
C PRO A 317 -12.78 10.95 8.41
N ARG A 318 -12.98 9.64 8.47
CA ARG A 318 -13.29 8.93 9.73
C ARG A 318 -12.11 8.88 10.68
N ALA A 319 -10.89 8.74 10.16
CA ALA A 319 -9.68 8.79 10.95
C ALA A 319 -9.46 10.18 11.57
N MET A 320 -9.71 11.26 10.83
CA MET A 320 -9.64 12.63 11.32
C MET A 320 -10.67 12.88 12.45
N GLU A 321 -11.94 12.52 12.23
CA GLU A 321 -12.98 12.60 13.26
C GLU A 321 -12.62 11.79 14.52
N ALA A 322 -12.05 10.59 14.33
CA ALA A 322 -11.66 9.72 15.45
C ALA A 322 -10.55 10.36 16.29
N MET A 323 -9.56 11.00 15.65
CA MET A 323 -8.47 11.69 16.35
C MET A 323 -8.95 12.96 17.08
N GLU A 324 -9.84 13.73 16.49
CA GLU A 324 -10.47 14.89 17.15
C GLU A 324 -11.25 14.44 18.39
N ARG A 325 -12.06 13.39 18.28
CA ARG A 325 -12.81 12.81 19.43
C ARG A 325 -11.91 12.22 20.50
N LEU A 326 -10.71 11.76 20.14
CA LEU A 326 -9.73 11.25 21.09
C LEU A 326 -9.04 12.37 21.90
N GLY A 327 -9.18 13.63 21.48
CA GLY A 327 -8.64 14.81 22.15
C GLY A 327 -7.44 15.45 21.45
N VAL A 328 -7.24 15.16 20.16
CA VAL A 328 -6.25 15.87 19.34
C VAL A 328 -6.88 17.13 18.74
N PRO A 329 -6.28 18.31 18.90
CA PRO A 329 -6.78 19.56 18.31
C PRO A 329 -6.91 19.47 16.80
N ARG A 330 -8.00 19.99 16.25
CA ARG A 330 -8.32 19.97 14.81
C ARG A 330 -7.18 20.50 13.93
N LYS A 331 -6.44 21.55 14.38
CA LYS A 331 -5.30 22.11 13.65
C LYS A 331 -4.17 21.08 13.45
N ILE A 332 -3.91 20.22 14.45
CA ILE A 332 -2.89 19.15 14.37
C ILE A 332 -3.40 18.02 13.48
N VAL A 333 -4.65 17.61 13.66
CA VAL A 333 -5.29 16.58 12.82
C VAL A 333 -5.27 16.99 11.36
N ALA A 334 -5.69 18.21 11.05
CA ALA A 334 -5.76 18.73 9.68
C ALA A 334 -4.38 18.87 9.01
N PHE A 335 -3.31 18.98 9.79
CA PHE A 335 -1.94 19.03 9.28
C PHE A 335 -1.32 17.62 9.16
N VAL A 336 -1.28 16.88 10.29
CA VAL A 336 -0.50 15.64 10.39
C VAL A 336 -1.13 14.51 9.56
N MET A 337 -2.47 14.36 9.59
CA MET A 337 -3.13 13.25 8.89
C MET A 337 -2.94 13.30 7.37
N PRO A 338 -3.27 14.39 6.66
CA PRO A 338 -3.07 14.45 5.21
C PRO A 338 -1.59 14.37 4.82
N THR A 339 -0.70 15.02 5.58
CA THR A 339 0.75 14.96 5.34
C THR A 339 1.27 13.53 5.53
N GLY A 340 0.81 12.84 6.58
CA GLY A 340 1.18 11.46 6.87
C GLY A 340 0.76 10.50 5.76
N TYR A 341 -0.36 10.73 5.08
CA TYR A 341 -0.81 9.89 3.96
C TYR A 341 0.08 9.97 2.72
N SER A 342 0.98 10.93 2.66
CA SER A 342 2.01 11.03 1.63
C SER A 342 3.40 10.62 2.13
N PHE A 343 3.70 10.82 3.42
CA PHE A 343 5.06 10.69 3.96
C PHE A 343 5.22 9.59 5.00
N ASN A 344 4.14 9.06 5.58
CA ASN A 344 4.16 8.04 6.64
C ASN A 344 3.32 6.81 6.28
N LEU A 345 3.65 6.17 5.18
CA LEU A 345 2.98 4.93 4.75
C LEU A 345 3.75 3.71 5.28
N ASP A 346 3.69 3.47 6.59
CA ASP A 346 4.48 2.47 7.31
C ASP A 346 4.36 1.06 6.73
N GLY A 347 3.13 0.59 6.54
CA GLY A 347 2.86 -0.75 5.98
C GLY A 347 3.31 -0.86 4.53
N THR A 348 3.10 0.19 3.72
CA THR A 348 3.55 0.24 2.33
C THR A 348 5.07 0.26 2.25
N THR A 349 5.74 1.02 3.09
CA THR A 349 7.20 1.12 3.12
C THR A 349 7.84 -0.22 3.51
N LEU A 350 7.30 -0.90 4.53
CA LEU A 350 7.70 -2.26 4.91
C LEU A 350 7.52 -3.25 3.75
N TYR A 351 6.37 -3.21 3.09
CA TYR A 351 6.10 -4.05 1.92
C TYR A 351 7.10 -3.80 0.79
N LEU A 352 7.44 -2.55 0.51
CA LEU A 352 8.32 -2.20 -0.61
C LEU A 352 9.70 -2.83 -0.47
N SER A 353 10.30 -2.79 0.72
CA SER A 353 11.60 -3.43 0.96
C SER A 353 11.51 -4.95 0.84
N LEU A 354 10.46 -5.55 1.41
CA LEU A 354 10.19 -6.98 1.33
C LEU A 354 9.98 -7.43 -0.12
N ALA A 355 9.14 -6.72 -0.87
CA ALA A 355 8.81 -7.06 -2.25
C ALA A 355 9.97 -6.85 -3.23
N ALA A 356 10.78 -5.79 -3.04
CA ALA A 356 11.95 -5.54 -3.89
C ALA A 356 13.00 -6.67 -3.76
N ILE A 357 13.26 -7.13 -2.55
CA ILE A 357 14.18 -8.26 -2.34
C ILE A 357 13.56 -9.57 -2.80
N PHE A 358 12.24 -9.78 -2.62
CA PHE A 358 11.55 -10.93 -3.21
C PHE A 358 11.74 -10.99 -4.73
N VAL A 359 11.63 -9.86 -5.43
CA VAL A 359 11.85 -9.79 -6.89
C VAL A 359 13.25 -10.27 -7.26
N ALA A 360 14.27 -9.84 -6.53
CA ALA A 360 15.64 -10.29 -6.75
C ALA A 360 15.82 -11.78 -6.44
N GLN A 361 15.27 -12.28 -5.32
CA GLN A 361 15.32 -13.70 -4.95
C GLN A 361 14.64 -14.58 -6.00
N ALA A 362 13.44 -14.19 -6.44
CA ALA A 362 12.69 -14.94 -7.46
C ALA A 362 13.40 -14.96 -8.81
N ALA A 363 14.11 -13.89 -9.14
CA ALA A 363 14.93 -13.81 -10.34
C ALA A 363 16.28 -14.57 -10.24
N GLY A 364 16.60 -15.13 -9.08
CA GLY A 364 17.89 -15.77 -8.85
C GLY A 364 19.07 -14.79 -8.86
N MET A 365 18.83 -13.49 -8.60
CA MET A 365 19.85 -12.45 -8.52
C MET A 365 20.41 -12.40 -7.10
N PRO A 366 21.68 -12.82 -6.88
CA PRO A 366 22.28 -12.73 -5.56
C PRO A 366 22.62 -11.27 -5.25
N LEU A 367 21.92 -10.68 -4.30
CA LEU A 367 22.21 -9.34 -3.80
C LEU A 367 23.12 -9.40 -2.59
N THR A 368 24.24 -8.68 -2.63
CA THR A 368 25.06 -8.44 -1.45
C THR A 368 24.29 -7.59 -0.43
N PHE A 369 24.66 -7.67 0.85
CA PHE A 369 24.05 -6.83 1.89
C PHE A 369 24.14 -5.34 1.56
N GLY A 370 25.27 -4.88 1.00
CA GLY A 370 25.42 -3.48 0.55
C GLY A 370 24.41 -3.08 -0.50
N GLN A 371 24.15 -3.93 -1.51
CA GLN A 371 23.13 -3.69 -2.53
C GLN A 371 21.72 -3.66 -1.95
N GLN A 372 21.41 -4.54 -0.99
CA GLN A 372 20.12 -4.53 -0.29
C GLN A 372 19.91 -3.22 0.49
N ILE A 373 20.92 -2.77 1.21
CA ILE A 373 20.89 -1.49 1.93
C ILE A 373 20.67 -0.33 0.96
N LEU A 374 21.29 -0.38 -0.21
CA LEU A 374 21.12 0.65 -1.24
C LEU A 374 19.70 0.68 -1.81
N ILE A 375 19.09 -0.49 -2.03
CA ILE A 375 17.67 -0.58 -2.39
C ILE A 375 16.82 0.05 -1.29
N VAL A 376 17.10 -0.23 -0.01
CA VAL A 376 16.40 0.38 1.13
C VAL A 376 16.52 1.89 1.13
N PHE A 377 17.72 2.45 0.90
CA PHE A 377 17.92 3.90 0.79
C PHE A 377 17.14 4.50 -0.40
N THR A 378 17.13 3.83 -1.54
CA THR A 378 16.32 4.26 -2.69
C THR A 378 14.85 4.27 -2.36
N LEU A 379 14.35 3.20 -1.70
CA LEU A 379 12.97 3.11 -1.27
C LEU A 379 12.61 4.13 -0.19
N MET A 380 13.53 4.50 0.68
CA MET A 380 13.34 5.54 1.69
C MET A 380 12.99 6.88 1.04
N LEU A 381 13.60 7.19 -0.09
CA LEU A 381 13.32 8.42 -0.86
C LEU A 381 12.08 8.26 -1.75
N THR A 382 11.99 7.16 -2.51
CA THR A 382 10.92 6.96 -3.50
C THR A 382 9.56 6.62 -2.90
N SER A 383 9.53 6.09 -1.67
CA SER A 383 8.27 5.83 -0.95
C SER A 383 7.58 7.11 -0.47
N LYS A 384 8.30 8.23 -0.40
CA LYS A 384 7.71 9.52 -0.03
C LYS A 384 6.89 10.08 -1.20
N GLY A 385 5.70 10.55 -0.91
CA GLY A 385 4.78 11.05 -1.94
C GLY A 385 4.00 9.96 -2.71
N VAL A 386 4.11 8.71 -2.27
CA VAL A 386 3.15 7.69 -2.70
C VAL A 386 1.79 8.12 -2.19
N ALA A 387 0.86 8.33 -3.11
CA ALA A 387 -0.51 8.61 -2.71
C ALA A 387 -1.14 7.39 -2.01
N GLY A 388 -2.01 7.63 -1.05
CA GLY A 388 -2.76 6.60 -0.33
C GLY A 388 -3.80 5.86 -1.18
N VAL A 389 -3.57 5.75 -2.50
CA VAL A 389 -4.45 5.07 -3.45
C VAL A 389 -4.08 3.59 -3.59
N PRO A 390 -5.05 2.73 -3.88
CA PRO A 390 -4.79 1.30 -4.05
C PRO A 390 -3.68 1.03 -5.07
N ARG A 391 -2.76 0.13 -4.72
CA ARG A 391 -1.68 -0.37 -5.59
C ARG A 391 -0.62 0.65 -6.05
N ALA A 392 -0.58 1.86 -5.47
CA ALA A 392 0.47 2.83 -5.77
C ALA A 392 1.89 2.28 -5.49
N SER A 393 2.03 1.36 -4.55
CA SER A 393 3.28 0.66 -4.23
C SER A 393 3.85 -0.18 -5.38
N LEU A 394 2.99 -0.78 -6.24
CA LEU A 394 3.46 -1.53 -7.41
C LEU A 394 4.22 -0.64 -8.40
N VAL A 395 3.85 0.60 -8.46
CA VAL A 395 4.50 1.62 -9.28
C VAL A 395 5.94 1.84 -8.82
N ILE A 396 6.14 2.02 -7.51
CA ILE A 396 7.47 2.20 -6.93
C ILE A 396 8.30 0.93 -7.08
N LEU A 397 7.67 -0.22 -6.87
CA LEU A 397 8.34 -1.52 -7.04
C LEU A 397 8.83 -1.69 -8.49
N LEU A 398 8.00 -1.32 -9.49
CA LEU A 398 8.39 -1.34 -10.91
C LEU A 398 9.53 -0.37 -11.21
N GLY A 399 9.48 0.84 -10.64
CA GLY A 399 10.56 1.83 -10.78
C GLY A 399 11.85 1.38 -10.10
N THR A 400 11.76 0.80 -8.91
CA THR A 400 12.91 0.22 -8.21
C THR A 400 13.51 -0.93 -9.00
N ALA A 401 12.68 -1.86 -9.51
CA ALA A 401 13.15 -2.94 -10.36
C ALA A 401 13.90 -2.41 -11.60
N ALA A 402 13.36 -1.39 -12.27
CA ALA A 402 14.02 -0.76 -13.41
C ALA A 402 15.36 -0.13 -13.03
N SER A 403 15.43 0.61 -11.90
CA SER A 403 16.65 1.30 -11.44
C SER A 403 17.77 0.31 -11.06
N PHE A 404 17.44 -0.87 -10.59
CA PHE A 404 18.41 -1.91 -10.21
C PHE A 404 18.56 -3.04 -11.24
N GLY A 405 18.02 -2.87 -12.46
CA GLY A 405 18.09 -3.87 -13.51
C GLY A 405 17.43 -5.20 -13.16
N MET A 406 16.46 -5.19 -12.24
CA MET A 406 15.74 -6.41 -11.87
C MET A 406 14.65 -6.72 -12.90
N PRO A 407 14.43 -8.00 -13.26
CA PRO A 407 13.40 -8.36 -14.21
C PRO A 407 11.99 -8.08 -13.64
N VAL A 408 11.06 -7.77 -14.53
CA VAL A 408 9.69 -7.38 -14.15
C VAL A 408 8.79 -8.59 -13.88
N TRP A 409 9.13 -9.78 -14.39
CA TRP A 409 8.26 -10.95 -14.28
C TRP A 409 7.89 -11.36 -12.84
N PRO A 410 8.74 -11.24 -11.79
CA PRO A 410 8.31 -11.56 -10.44
C PRO A 410 7.23 -10.62 -9.93
N ILE A 411 7.17 -9.39 -10.45
CA ILE A 411 6.13 -8.42 -10.09
C ILE A 411 4.76 -8.87 -10.62
N PHE A 412 4.71 -9.56 -11.78
CA PHE A 412 3.46 -10.17 -12.26
C PHE A 412 2.94 -11.24 -11.29
N ILE A 413 3.85 -11.98 -10.66
CA ILE A 413 3.49 -13.01 -9.67
C ILE A 413 2.92 -12.33 -8.41
N ILE A 414 3.61 -11.29 -7.88
CA ILE A 414 3.14 -10.50 -6.73
C ILE A 414 1.77 -9.91 -7.01
N LEU A 415 1.54 -9.38 -8.23
CA LEU A 415 0.27 -8.76 -8.63
C LEU A 415 -0.93 -9.68 -8.35
N GLY A 416 -0.72 -10.99 -8.46
CA GLY A 416 -1.77 -11.99 -8.21
C GLY A 416 -2.31 -11.99 -6.78
N ILE A 417 -1.49 -11.67 -5.78
CA ILE A 417 -1.87 -11.64 -4.35
C ILE A 417 -1.84 -10.23 -3.75
N ASP A 418 -1.52 -9.21 -4.55
CA ASP A 418 -1.30 -7.85 -4.07
C ASP A 418 -2.52 -7.28 -3.33
N GLU A 419 -3.75 -7.65 -3.71
CA GLU A 419 -4.96 -7.23 -3.00
C GLU A 419 -4.94 -7.64 -1.52
N LEU A 420 -4.60 -8.90 -1.24
CA LEU A 420 -4.50 -9.40 0.13
C LEU A 420 -3.38 -8.71 0.91
N MET A 421 -2.28 -8.42 0.24
CA MET A 421 -1.15 -7.69 0.83
C MET A 421 -1.54 -6.22 1.09
N ASP A 422 -2.30 -5.59 0.17
CA ASP A 422 -2.73 -4.20 0.28
C ASP A 422 -3.74 -3.99 1.41
N MET A 423 -4.65 -4.91 1.63
CA MET A 423 -5.58 -4.87 2.77
C MET A 423 -4.84 -4.70 4.09
N ALA A 424 -3.80 -5.50 4.34
CA ALA A 424 -3.03 -5.46 5.58
C ALA A 424 -2.15 -4.21 5.69
N ARG A 425 -1.35 -3.91 4.64
CA ARG A 425 -0.44 -2.75 4.67
C ARG A 425 -1.17 -1.42 4.77
N THR A 426 -2.33 -1.27 4.10
CA THR A 426 -3.15 -0.07 4.17
C THR A 426 -3.75 0.14 5.57
N SER A 427 -4.16 -0.94 6.23
CA SER A 427 -4.60 -0.88 7.62
C SER A 427 -3.50 -0.37 8.55
N VAL A 428 -2.27 -0.87 8.39
CA VAL A 428 -1.12 -0.42 9.19
C VAL A 428 -0.75 1.04 8.88
N ASN A 429 -0.87 1.49 7.63
CA ASN A 429 -0.69 2.90 7.27
C ASN A 429 -1.65 3.81 8.06
N VAL A 430 -2.94 3.45 8.14
CA VAL A 430 -3.92 4.23 8.89
C VAL A 430 -3.63 4.21 10.39
N ILE A 431 -3.26 3.05 10.97
CA ILE A 431 -2.87 2.93 12.38
C ILE A 431 -1.67 3.84 12.67
N GLY A 432 -0.62 3.76 11.85
CA GLY A 432 0.60 4.56 12.00
C GLY A 432 0.32 6.07 11.92
N ASN A 433 -0.50 6.50 10.98
CA ASN A 433 -0.87 7.91 10.82
C ASN A 433 -1.73 8.45 11.98
N CYS A 434 -2.67 7.65 12.48
CA CYS A 434 -3.43 7.99 13.67
C CYS A 434 -2.50 8.11 14.90
N LEU A 435 -1.58 7.16 15.07
CA LEU A 435 -0.61 7.21 16.16
C LEU A 435 0.31 8.43 16.05
N ALA A 436 0.85 8.70 14.85
CA ALA A 436 1.68 9.88 14.59
C ALA A 436 0.96 11.17 15.01
N THR A 437 -0.33 11.28 14.69
CA THR A 437 -1.15 12.46 15.03
C THR A 437 -1.24 12.66 16.53
N VAL A 438 -1.43 11.60 17.32
CA VAL A 438 -1.44 11.67 18.79
C VAL A 438 -0.03 11.96 19.34
N VAL A 439 1.02 11.35 18.78
CA VAL A 439 2.41 11.60 19.19
C VAL A 439 2.79 13.05 18.98
N ILE A 440 2.47 13.63 17.82
CA ILE A 440 2.76 15.04 17.53
C ILE A 440 1.96 15.96 18.45
N ALA A 441 0.69 15.68 18.73
CA ALA A 441 -0.12 16.45 19.66
C ALA A 441 0.49 16.47 21.06
N LYS A 442 0.96 15.32 21.55
CA LYS A 442 1.65 15.23 22.84
C LYS A 442 3.01 15.93 22.82
N TRP A 443 3.73 15.83 21.72
CA TRP A 443 5.03 16.51 21.56
C TRP A 443 4.89 18.04 21.46
N GLU A 444 3.69 18.52 21.04
CA GLU A 444 3.32 19.95 21.09
C GLU A 444 2.74 20.37 22.46
N GLY A 445 2.42 19.43 23.36
CA GLY A 445 1.75 19.70 24.62
C GLY A 445 0.26 20.04 24.48
N GLU A 446 -0.34 19.64 23.36
CA GLU A 446 -1.72 19.99 23.00
C GLU A 446 -2.65 18.76 22.90
N PHE A 447 -2.37 17.70 23.63
CA PHE A 447 -3.25 16.52 23.69
C PHE A 447 -4.13 16.56 24.94
N TYR A 448 -5.44 16.62 24.76
CA TYR A 448 -6.43 16.72 25.84
C TYR A 448 -7.36 15.50 25.81
N PRO A 449 -7.18 14.50 26.71
CA PRO A 449 -8.08 13.35 26.77
C PRO A 449 -9.54 13.76 27.01
N PRO A 450 -10.55 13.02 26.54
CA PRO A 450 -11.98 13.40 26.65
C PRO A 450 -12.48 13.73 28.06
N ALA A 451 -11.84 13.18 29.10
CA ALA A 451 -12.16 13.53 30.50
C ALA A 451 -11.72 14.94 30.89
N GLU A 452 -10.64 15.45 30.29
CA GLU A 452 -10.11 16.82 30.54
C GLU A 452 -10.83 17.84 29.67
N LEU A 453 -11.33 17.48 28.50
CA LEU A 453 -12.16 18.36 27.66
C LEU A 453 -13.50 18.65 28.32
N ALA A 454 -14.14 17.68 28.97
CA ALA A 454 -15.38 17.90 29.70
C ALA A 454 -15.19 18.88 30.86
N VAL A 455 -14.10 18.75 31.61
CA VAL A 455 -13.76 19.66 32.72
C VAL A 455 -13.38 21.06 32.23
N ALA A 456 -12.68 21.16 31.10
CA ALA A 456 -12.31 22.44 30.49
C ALA A 456 -13.53 23.21 29.94
N ASP A 457 -14.51 22.50 29.37
CA ASP A 457 -15.76 23.09 28.88
C ASP A 457 -16.65 23.55 30.07
N GLU A 458 -16.75 22.75 31.12
CA GLU A 458 -17.46 23.16 32.36
C GLU A 458 -16.85 24.41 32.98
N ASN A 459 -15.50 24.48 33.10
CA ASN A 459 -14.80 25.64 33.61
C ASN A 459 -14.95 26.87 32.68
N ARG A 460 -15.04 26.68 31.40
CA ARG A 460 -15.25 27.76 30.42
C ARG A 460 -16.67 28.32 30.49
N ILE A 461 -17.65 27.45 30.68
CA ILE A 461 -19.05 27.85 30.87
C ILE A 461 -19.17 28.62 32.20
N HIS A 462 -18.57 28.11 33.27
CA HIS A 462 -18.61 28.77 34.59
C HIS A 462 -17.95 30.15 34.57
N ASN A 463 -16.79 30.31 33.92
CA ASN A 463 -16.12 31.59 33.74
C ASN A 463 -16.94 32.57 32.86
N LEU A 464 -17.72 32.09 31.89
CA LEU A 464 -18.60 32.94 31.10
C LEU A 464 -19.82 33.38 31.88
N GLU A 465 -20.36 32.54 32.76
CA GLU A 465 -21.46 32.89 33.67
C GLU A 465 -21.01 33.93 34.71
N GLU A 466 -19.81 33.79 35.30
CA GLU A 466 -19.26 34.79 36.23
C GLU A 466 -19.06 36.19 35.57
N VAL A 467 -18.57 36.20 34.30
CA VAL A 467 -18.38 37.45 33.54
C VAL A 467 -19.72 38.14 33.21
N VAL A 468 -20.79 37.36 33.02
CA VAL A 468 -22.13 37.88 32.72
C VAL A 468 -22.78 38.42 34.01
N ASP A 469 -22.57 37.76 35.17
CA ASP A 469 -23.09 38.19 36.46
C ASP A 469 -22.37 39.45 37.00
N GLU A 470 -21.09 39.69 36.66
CA GLU A 470 -20.36 40.92 36.99
C GLU A 470 -20.77 42.13 36.13
N GLN A 471 -21.54 41.92 35.06
CA GLN A 471 -22.01 43.02 34.17
C GLN A 471 -23.48 43.45 34.46
N HIS A 472 -24.15 42.82 35.41
CA HIS A 472 -25.48 43.17 35.90
C HIS A 472 -25.42 43.62 37.37
#